data_042af1b2fbaafecc0867d3db42268cae
#
_entry.id   042af1b2fbaafecc0867d3db42268cae
#
_cell.length_a   1.000
_cell.length_b   1.000
_cell.length_c   1.000
_cell.angle_alpha   90.00
_cell.angle_beta   90.00
_cell.angle_gamma   90.00
#
_symmetry.space_group_name_H-M   'P 1'
#
loop_
_entity.id
_entity.type
_entity.pdbx_description
1 polymer ?
#
loop_
_entity_poly.entity_id
_entity_poly.type
_entity_poly.pdbx_seq_one_letter_code
_entity_poly.pdbx_strand_id
1 'polypeptide(L)'
;MDYCLSYFSAFNLLMSSSRPFDSSSSANAMVKVPLVPESAPGVATERDLAAYYGHLPEIQGVRLQKEPNSKIDLLIRDVNSAFAKEHVTLHVCQSMMLPSSLLPIDTDLKGFVTSPEFTYLQIASKLDFIGTILAGSALCSDYFLNHDGHGGVSQRQNGPLTNRAAIAKFLSMQGRKRGIVPAKRALQHIVEKARSPREASLALLLCLPYNLGGFNLGTVELNRPIELENRYGEKITRIPDLTIQLKDKRQKRATVLLDYDPATTHSGDQKIMRDLDRENELVTGVQCPHFSVSGEMLKSFESVQGLVRQIRESTGITARDTTMSDLEERQRALWARLFKTR
;
A
#
# COMPACT_ATOMS: atom_id res chain seq x y z
N MET A 1 -26.33 -17.17 5.94
CA MET A 1 -26.43 -16.30 4.75
C MET A 1 -25.03 -16.17 4.21
N ASP A 2 -24.81 -16.49 2.94
CA ASP A 2 -23.49 -16.33 2.36
C ASP A 2 -23.45 -14.97 1.68
N TYR A 3 -22.57 -14.08 2.11
CA TYR A 3 -22.33 -12.78 1.51
C TYR A 3 -20.88 -12.71 0.97
N CYS A 4 -20.63 -11.83 0.03
CA CYS A 4 -19.29 -11.61 -0.51
C CYS A 4 -18.95 -10.13 -0.49
N LEU A 5 -18.02 -9.75 0.40
CA LEU A 5 -17.45 -8.41 0.42
C LEU A 5 -16.59 -8.18 -0.82
N SER A 6 -16.70 -6.99 -1.37
CA SER A 6 -16.00 -6.60 -2.60
C SER A 6 -15.52 -5.15 -2.53
N TYR A 7 -14.80 -4.67 -3.54
CA TYR A 7 -14.32 -3.30 -3.68
C TYR A 7 -13.71 -2.75 -2.39
N PHE A 8 -14.22 -1.61 -1.86
CA PHE A 8 -13.65 -0.95 -0.69
C PHE A 8 -13.96 -1.68 0.60
N SER A 9 -15.11 -2.35 0.72
CA SER A 9 -15.41 -3.16 1.91
C SER A 9 -14.48 -4.37 2.02
N ALA A 10 -14.14 -5.00 0.90
CA ALA A 10 -13.10 -6.03 0.88
C ALA A 10 -11.73 -5.45 1.21
N PHE A 11 -11.37 -4.31 0.64
CA PHE A 11 -10.10 -3.65 0.92
C PHE A 11 -9.94 -3.33 2.41
N ASN A 12 -10.99 -2.78 3.05
CA ASN A 12 -10.98 -2.46 4.48
C ASN A 12 -10.77 -3.69 5.34
N LEU A 13 -11.51 -4.77 5.06
CA LEU A 13 -11.33 -6.03 5.80
C LEU A 13 -9.92 -6.59 5.63
N LEU A 14 -9.41 -6.63 4.40
CA LEU A 14 -8.07 -7.11 4.09
C LEU A 14 -6.99 -6.28 4.81
N MET A 15 -7.14 -4.95 4.80
CA MET A 15 -6.18 -4.06 5.47
C MET A 15 -6.26 -4.10 6.99
N SER A 16 -7.37 -4.58 7.57
CA SER A 16 -7.54 -4.76 9.02
C SER A 16 -7.06 -6.13 9.50
N SER A 17 -6.78 -7.06 8.59
CA SER A 17 -6.38 -8.41 8.94
C SER A 17 -4.91 -8.53 9.29
N SER A 18 -4.61 -9.06 10.48
CA SER A 18 -3.25 -9.39 10.93
C SER A 18 -2.70 -10.67 10.30
N ARG A 19 -3.56 -11.51 9.69
CA ARG A 19 -3.18 -12.78 9.07
C ARG A 19 -3.58 -12.80 7.60
N PRO A 20 -2.81 -13.46 6.72
CA PRO A 20 -3.28 -13.76 5.38
C PRO A 20 -4.50 -14.70 5.47
N PHE A 21 -5.44 -14.52 4.56
CA PHE A 21 -6.58 -15.41 4.43
C PHE A 21 -6.12 -16.76 3.86
N ASP A 22 -6.58 -17.87 4.44
CA ASP A 22 -6.20 -19.18 3.99
C ASP A 22 -6.83 -19.50 2.63
N SER A 23 -5.98 -19.65 1.61
CA SER A 23 -6.39 -20.06 0.27
C SER A 23 -6.48 -21.59 0.09
N SER A 24 -6.10 -22.37 1.11
CA SER A 24 -5.96 -23.83 0.99
C SER A 24 -7.30 -24.58 0.89
N SER A 25 -8.39 -23.98 1.34
CA SER A 25 -9.72 -24.62 1.35
C SER A 25 -10.51 -24.54 0.04
N SER A 26 -10.02 -23.83 -0.97
CA SER A 26 -10.78 -23.56 -2.20
C SER A 26 -10.15 -24.05 -3.51
N ALA A 27 -9.18 -24.98 -3.42
CA ALA A 27 -8.31 -25.31 -4.56
C ALA A 27 -8.98 -25.92 -5.79
N ASN A 28 -10.22 -26.42 -5.74
CA ASN A 28 -10.81 -27.14 -6.90
C ASN A 28 -12.32 -26.92 -7.15
N ALA A 29 -13.00 -25.97 -6.52
CA ALA A 29 -14.39 -25.69 -6.83
C ALA A 29 -14.54 -24.35 -7.54
N MET A 30 -15.25 -24.33 -8.68
CA MET A 30 -15.76 -23.07 -9.26
C MET A 30 -16.64 -22.40 -8.19
N VAL A 31 -16.12 -21.35 -7.57
CA VAL A 31 -16.80 -20.65 -6.50
C VAL A 31 -18.01 -19.94 -7.09
N LYS A 32 -19.21 -20.43 -6.81
CA LYS A 32 -20.44 -19.70 -7.06
C LYS A 32 -20.46 -18.51 -6.13
N VAL A 33 -20.57 -17.28 -6.64
CA VAL A 33 -20.85 -16.12 -5.80
C VAL A 33 -22.18 -16.39 -5.09
N PRO A 34 -22.20 -16.36 -3.75
CA PRO A 34 -23.46 -16.62 -3.05
C PRO A 34 -24.50 -15.58 -3.43
N LEU A 35 -25.72 -16.03 -3.66
CA LEU A 35 -26.87 -15.12 -3.78
C LEU A 35 -27.08 -14.47 -2.40
N VAL A 36 -27.28 -13.16 -2.35
CA VAL A 36 -27.73 -12.49 -1.13
C VAL A 36 -29.17 -12.92 -0.89
N PRO A 37 -29.49 -13.74 0.13
CA PRO A 37 -30.87 -14.20 0.36
C PRO A 37 -31.77 -13.06 0.83
N GLU A 38 -33.03 -13.13 0.46
CA GLU A 38 -34.01 -12.09 0.74
C GLU A 38 -34.41 -11.93 2.22
N SER A 39 -34.18 -12.90 3.08
CA SER A 39 -34.35 -12.78 4.53
C SER A 39 -33.99 -14.08 5.26
N ALA A 40 -33.12 -14.02 6.25
CA ALA A 40 -32.97 -15.07 7.27
C ALA A 40 -32.98 -14.42 8.65
N PRO A 41 -33.78 -14.90 9.59
CA PRO A 41 -33.80 -14.40 10.96
C PRO A 41 -32.49 -14.81 11.67
N GLY A 42 -31.83 -13.85 12.31
CA GLY A 42 -30.62 -14.07 13.10
C GLY A 42 -29.29 -13.68 12.47
N VAL A 43 -29.32 -13.06 11.29
CA VAL A 43 -28.12 -12.51 10.62
C VAL A 43 -27.97 -11.04 11.04
N ALA A 44 -26.70 -10.60 11.21
CA ALA A 44 -26.39 -9.18 11.35
C ALA A 44 -27.12 -8.38 10.28
N THR A 45 -27.81 -7.33 10.69
CA THR A 45 -28.59 -6.50 9.77
C THR A 45 -27.62 -5.83 8.77
N GLU A 46 -28.12 -5.40 7.62
CA GLU A 46 -27.33 -4.59 6.66
C GLU A 46 -26.67 -3.39 7.34
N ARG A 47 -27.33 -2.84 8.37
CA ARG A 47 -26.83 -1.74 9.20
C ARG A 47 -25.63 -2.17 10.06
N ASP A 48 -25.65 -3.37 10.63
CA ASP A 48 -24.55 -3.90 11.45
C ASP A 48 -23.32 -4.20 10.59
N LEU A 49 -23.53 -4.77 9.40
CA LEU A 49 -22.48 -4.95 8.41
C LEU A 49 -21.91 -3.59 7.93
N ALA A 50 -22.77 -2.58 7.72
CA ALA A 50 -22.33 -1.25 7.32
C ALA A 50 -21.54 -0.56 8.43
N ALA A 51 -21.95 -0.71 9.70
CA ALA A 51 -21.22 -0.18 10.84
C ALA A 51 -19.84 -0.83 11.01
N TYR A 52 -19.73 -2.13 10.69
CA TYR A 52 -18.48 -2.88 10.82
C TYR A 52 -17.52 -2.71 9.65
N TYR A 53 -18.02 -2.72 8.40
CA TYR A 53 -17.21 -2.72 7.18
C TYR A 53 -17.31 -1.43 6.36
N GLY A 54 -18.20 -0.51 6.70
CA GLY A 54 -18.50 0.70 5.93
C GLY A 54 -17.54 1.87 6.17
N HIS A 55 -16.55 1.72 7.07
CA HIS A 55 -15.60 2.79 7.32
C HIS A 55 -14.61 2.92 6.18
N LEU A 56 -14.31 4.17 5.83
CA LEU A 56 -13.33 4.49 4.78
C LEU A 56 -11.94 3.98 5.15
N PRO A 57 -11.21 3.41 4.20
CA PRO A 57 -9.81 3.17 4.38
C PRO A 57 -9.05 4.50 4.34
N GLU A 58 -8.78 5.05 5.49
CA GLU A 58 -7.73 6.04 5.63
C GLU A 58 -6.41 5.28 5.86
N ILE A 59 -5.54 5.31 4.87
CA ILE A 59 -4.16 4.90 5.08
C ILE A 59 -3.44 6.09 5.70
N GLN A 60 -3.49 6.21 7.05
CA GLN A 60 -2.88 7.30 7.83
C GLN A 60 -3.14 8.71 7.25
N GLY A 61 -4.40 9.07 7.04
CA GLY A 61 -4.80 10.38 6.52
C GLY A 61 -4.75 10.52 5.00
N VAL A 62 -4.27 9.48 4.28
CA VAL A 62 -4.36 9.44 2.82
C VAL A 62 -5.68 8.81 2.42
N ARG A 63 -6.66 9.62 2.03
CA ARG A 63 -7.93 9.13 1.53
C ARG A 63 -7.75 8.51 0.15
N LEU A 64 -8.15 7.26 0.01
CA LEU A 64 -8.19 6.60 -1.30
C LEU A 64 -9.34 7.15 -2.17
N GLN A 65 -10.40 7.66 -1.56
CA GLN A 65 -11.55 8.29 -2.23
C GLN A 65 -11.76 9.73 -1.78
N LYS A 66 -12.41 10.55 -2.65
CA LYS A 66 -12.76 11.94 -2.34
C LYS A 66 -13.93 12.08 -1.36
N GLU A 67 -14.88 11.11 -1.37
CA GLU A 67 -16.09 11.15 -0.53
C GLU A 67 -16.27 9.84 0.26
N PRO A 68 -16.79 9.94 1.50
CA PRO A 68 -17.10 8.77 2.29
C PRO A 68 -18.23 7.95 1.63
N ASN A 69 -17.97 6.68 1.39
CA ASN A 69 -19.02 5.74 1.05
C ASN A 69 -19.43 4.99 2.31
N SER A 70 -20.56 5.38 2.92
CA SER A 70 -21.13 4.72 4.09
C SER A 70 -21.77 3.38 3.78
N LYS A 71 -21.76 2.95 2.51
CA LYS A 71 -22.40 1.72 2.04
C LYS A 71 -21.40 0.57 1.97
N ILE A 72 -21.89 -0.64 2.24
CA ILE A 72 -21.12 -1.87 2.04
C ILE A 72 -21.15 -2.24 0.56
N ASP A 73 -19.99 -2.59 0.03
CA ASP A 73 -19.85 -3.13 -1.32
C ASP A 73 -19.98 -4.66 -1.28
N LEU A 74 -21.06 -5.19 -1.86
CA LEU A 74 -21.29 -6.63 -1.99
C LEU A 74 -21.23 -7.07 -3.44
N LEU A 75 -20.65 -8.23 -3.68
CA LEU A 75 -20.61 -8.89 -4.98
C LEU A 75 -21.78 -9.84 -5.11
N ILE A 76 -22.54 -9.71 -6.20
CA ILE A 76 -23.66 -10.60 -6.54
C ILE A 76 -23.50 -11.13 -7.98
N ARG A 77 -24.12 -12.26 -8.27
CA ARG A 77 -24.06 -12.89 -9.60
C ARG A 77 -25.22 -12.49 -10.49
N ASP A 78 -26.43 -12.38 -9.92
CA ASP A 78 -27.66 -12.15 -10.70
C ASP A 78 -28.08 -10.68 -10.66
N VAL A 79 -28.30 -10.12 -11.84
CA VAL A 79 -28.82 -8.75 -12.01
C VAL A 79 -30.22 -8.61 -11.43
N ASN A 80 -31.04 -9.65 -11.52
CA ASN A 80 -32.41 -9.63 -11.00
C ASN A 80 -32.47 -9.55 -9.47
N SER A 81 -31.36 -9.88 -8.80
CA SER A 81 -31.18 -9.71 -7.36
C SER A 81 -30.64 -8.33 -6.97
N ALA A 82 -30.36 -7.47 -7.96
CA ALA A 82 -29.82 -6.13 -7.75
C ALA A 82 -30.95 -5.12 -7.54
N PHE A 83 -31.40 -4.97 -6.31
CA PHE A 83 -32.32 -3.90 -5.91
C PHE A 83 -31.63 -2.89 -5.04
N ALA A 84 -32.11 -1.65 -5.10
CA ALA A 84 -31.55 -0.55 -4.32
C ALA A 84 -31.77 -0.80 -2.83
N LYS A 85 -30.67 -0.76 -2.07
CA LYS A 85 -30.67 -0.84 -0.59
C LYS A 85 -29.99 0.38 -0.03
N GLU A 86 -30.45 0.83 1.13
CA GLU A 86 -29.98 2.08 1.75
C GLU A 86 -28.51 2.00 2.13
N HIS A 87 -28.09 0.86 2.69
CA HIS A 87 -26.74 0.68 3.27
C HIS A 87 -25.82 -0.22 2.43
N VAL A 88 -26.25 -0.63 1.25
CA VAL A 88 -25.53 -1.60 0.41
C VAL A 88 -25.39 -1.09 -1.03
N THR A 89 -24.19 -1.24 -1.59
CA THR A 89 -23.92 -1.12 -3.03
C THR A 89 -23.73 -2.51 -3.60
N LEU A 90 -24.62 -2.93 -4.49
CA LEU A 90 -24.53 -4.23 -5.15
C LEU A 90 -23.72 -4.13 -6.44
N HIS A 91 -22.70 -4.97 -6.56
CA HIS A 91 -21.86 -5.09 -7.74
C HIS A 91 -22.12 -6.43 -8.44
N VAL A 92 -22.63 -6.38 -9.66
CA VAL A 92 -22.93 -7.58 -10.44
C VAL A 92 -21.68 -8.12 -11.13
N CYS A 93 -21.36 -9.39 -10.93
CA CYS A 93 -20.29 -10.10 -11.62
C CYS A 93 -20.83 -11.33 -12.32
N GLN A 94 -21.25 -11.17 -13.57
CA GLN A 94 -21.75 -12.27 -14.40
C GLN A 94 -20.65 -13.13 -15.02
N SER A 95 -19.41 -12.60 -15.09
CA SER A 95 -18.29 -13.33 -15.67
C SER A 95 -17.82 -14.44 -14.75
N MET A 96 -17.30 -15.52 -15.34
CA MET A 96 -16.63 -16.60 -14.62
C MET A 96 -15.46 -16.02 -13.81
N MET A 97 -15.40 -16.35 -12.52
CA MET A 97 -14.33 -15.96 -11.64
C MET A 97 -13.31 -17.09 -11.50
N LEU A 98 -12.06 -16.71 -11.32
CA LEU A 98 -11.01 -17.69 -11.01
C LEU A 98 -11.29 -18.30 -9.62
N PRO A 99 -10.96 -19.57 -9.38
CA PRO A 99 -11.15 -20.22 -8.07
C PRO A 99 -10.55 -19.44 -6.91
N SER A 100 -9.38 -18.81 -7.13
CA SER A 100 -8.69 -17.99 -6.15
C SER A 100 -9.25 -16.56 -6.00
N SER A 101 -10.35 -16.22 -6.63
CA SER A 101 -10.92 -14.86 -6.58
C SER A 101 -11.66 -14.55 -5.29
N LEU A 102 -12.09 -15.56 -4.55
CA LEU A 102 -12.84 -15.44 -3.30
C LEU A 102 -12.14 -16.21 -2.19
N LEU A 103 -12.11 -15.61 -1.00
CA LEU A 103 -11.55 -16.17 0.21
C LEU A 103 -12.65 -16.29 1.26
N PRO A 104 -12.73 -17.39 2.02
CA PRO A 104 -13.69 -17.51 3.11
C PRO A 104 -13.33 -16.55 4.24
N ILE A 105 -14.34 -16.02 4.92
CA ILE A 105 -14.19 -15.23 6.14
C ILE A 105 -14.52 -16.14 7.32
N ASP A 106 -13.53 -16.36 8.19
CA ASP A 106 -13.70 -17.11 9.44
C ASP A 106 -14.21 -16.16 10.53
N THR A 107 -15.51 -15.92 10.51
CA THR A 107 -16.25 -15.14 11.52
C THR A 107 -17.54 -15.84 11.84
N ASP A 108 -18.23 -15.43 12.91
CA ASP A 108 -19.59 -15.92 13.23
C ASP A 108 -20.58 -15.70 12.06
N LEU A 109 -20.24 -14.79 11.15
CA LEU A 109 -20.95 -14.50 9.91
C LEU A 109 -20.26 -15.23 8.77
N LYS A 110 -20.71 -16.42 8.42
CA LYS A 110 -20.20 -17.18 7.26
C LYS A 110 -20.29 -16.34 5.98
N GLY A 111 -19.16 -15.94 5.42
CA GLY A 111 -19.10 -15.08 4.25
C GLY A 111 -17.83 -15.25 3.46
N PHE A 112 -17.72 -14.48 2.37
CA PHE A 112 -16.55 -14.42 1.52
C PHE A 112 -16.06 -12.99 1.37
N VAL A 113 -14.79 -12.85 1.05
CA VAL A 113 -14.18 -11.61 0.62
C VAL A 113 -13.46 -11.84 -0.71
N THR A 114 -13.46 -10.85 -1.59
CA THR A 114 -12.64 -10.93 -2.81
C THR A 114 -11.15 -10.96 -2.46
N SER A 115 -10.39 -11.81 -3.17
CA SER A 115 -8.93 -11.91 -2.94
C SER A 115 -8.23 -10.56 -3.08
N PRO A 116 -7.04 -10.36 -2.52
CA PRO A 116 -6.30 -9.11 -2.65
C PRO A 116 -6.12 -8.67 -4.10
N GLU A 117 -5.83 -9.58 -5.02
CA GLU A 117 -5.64 -9.31 -6.44
C GLU A 117 -6.94 -8.90 -7.12
N PHE A 118 -8.05 -9.59 -6.78
CA PHE A 118 -9.35 -9.23 -7.35
C PHE A 118 -9.88 -7.93 -6.75
N THR A 119 -9.70 -7.71 -5.47
CA THR A 119 -10.01 -6.42 -4.80
C THR A 119 -9.23 -5.29 -5.47
N TYR A 120 -7.93 -5.46 -5.73
CA TYR A 120 -7.13 -4.48 -6.44
C TYR A 120 -7.69 -4.14 -7.83
N LEU A 121 -8.05 -5.15 -8.63
CA LEU A 121 -8.69 -4.94 -9.94
C LEU A 121 -10.01 -4.16 -9.81
N GLN A 122 -10.84 -4.50 -8.84
CA GLN A 122 -12.14 -3.85 -8.63
C GLN A 122 -11.97 -2.38 -8.27
N ILE A 123 -11.13 -2.06 -7.27
CA ILE A 123 -10.92 -0.69 -6.82
C ILE A 123 -10.18 0.17 -7.85
N ALA A 124 -9.31 -0.42 -8.68
CA ALA A 124 -8.66 0.27 -9.80
C ALA A 124 -9.66 0.82 -10.83
N SER A 125 -10.88 0.30 -10.86
CA SER A 125 -11.98 0.82 -11.70
C SER A 125 -12.66 2.08 -11.13
N LYS A 126 -12.39 2.41 -9.87
CA LYS A 126 -13.03 3.48 -9.09
C LYS A 126 -12.07 4.57 -8.66
N LEU A 127 -10.80 4.23 -8.47
CA LEU A 127 -9.76 5.15 -8.04
C LEU A 127 -9.12 5.89 -9.21
N ASP A 128 -8.57 7.05 -8.92
CA ASP A 128 -7.61 7.68 -9.82
C ASP A 128 -6.27 6.91 -9.84
N PHE A 129 -5.35 7.34 -10.68
CA PHE A 129 -4.12 6.60 -10.91
C PHE A 129 -3.22 6.50 -9.66
N ILE A 130 -3.05 7.60 -8.92
CA ILE A 130 -2.26 7.62 -7.68
C ILE A 130 -2.95 6.80 -6.59
N GLY A 131 -4.28 6.90 -6.45
CA GLY A 131 -5.05 6.08 -5.53
C GLY A 131 -4.92 4.59 -5.82
N THR A 132 -4.86 4.21 -7.10
CA THR A 132 -4.63 2.81 -7.51
C THR A 132 -3.24 2.32 -7.12
N ILE A 133 -2.20 3.15 -7.29
CA ILE A 133 -0.83 2.84 -6.84
C ILE A 133 -0.80 2.65 -5.31
N LEU A 134 -1.40 3.58 -4.57
CA LEU A 134 -1.44 3.54 -3.10
C LEU A 134 -2.14 2.28 -2.59
N ALA A 135 -3.31 1.96 -3.13
CA ALA A 135 -4.06 0.77 -2.73
C ALA A 135 -3.30 -0.52 -3.04
N GLY A 136 -2.67 -0.61 -4.21
CA GLY A 136 -1.82 -1.75 -4.55
C GLY A 136 -0.59 -1.87 -3.65
N SER A 137 0.05 -0.75 -3.32
CA SER A 137 1.18 -0.74 -2.39
C SER A 137 0.78 -1.18 -0.99
N ALA A 138 -0.40 -0.77 -0.51
CA ALA A 138 -0.92 -1.20 0.79
C ALA A 138 -1.17 -2.72 0.84
N LEU A 139 -1.77 -3.31 -0.20
CA LEU A 139 -1.99 -4.76 -0.29
C LEU A 139 -0.67 -5.56 -0.37
N CYS A 140 0.39 -4.97 -0.94
CA CYS A 140 1.73 -5.57 -1.06
C CYS A 140 2.66 -5.24 0.12
N SER A 141 2.13 -4.66 1.20
CA SER A 141 2.88 -4.23 2.38
C SER A 141 2.72 -5.17 3.56
N ASP A 142 3.71 -5.13 4.46
CA ASP A 142 3.76 -5.99 5.66
C ASP A 142 2.96 -5.43 6.85
N TYR A 143 2.27 -4.30 6.69
CA TYR A 143 1.47 -3.70 7.75
C TYR A 143 -0.03 -3.95 7.59
N PHE A 144 -0.74 -3.84 8.71
CA PHE A 144 -2.20 -3.76 8.75
C PHE A 144 -2.65 -2.58 9.64
N LEU A 145 -3.90 -2.16 9.47
CA LEU A 145 -4.48 -1.02 10.19
C LEU A 145 -5.31 -1.54 11.37
N ASN A 146 -4.98 -1.09 12.58
CA ASN A 146 -5.77 -1.40 13.76
C ASN A 146 -7.04 -0.55 13.80
N HIS A 147 -8.18 -1.20 14.02
CA HIS A 147 -9.48 -0.53 14.21
C HIS A 147 -9.90 -0.49 15.69
N ASP A 148 -8.95 -0.59 16.61
CA ASP A 148 -9.17 -0.56 18.06
C ASP A 148 -9.53 0.83 18.64
N GLY A 149 -9.89 1.78 17.79
CA GLY A 149 -10.24 3.16 18.14
C GLY A 149 -9.04 4.09 18.34
N HIS A 150 -7.82 3.57 18.35
CA HIS A 150 -6.59 4.35 18.49
C HIS A 150 -5.83 4.57 17.16
N GLY A 151 -6.35 4.03 16.05
CA GLY A 151 -5.83 4.32 14.71
C GLY A 151 -4.38 3.89 14.49
N GLY A 152 -3.96 2.76 15.03
CA GLY A 152 -2.59 2.26 14.97
C GLY A 152 -2.27 1.49 13.69
N VAL A 153 -0.98 1.31 13.45
CA VAL A 153 -0.43 0.45 12.41
C VAL A 153 0.39 -0.66 13.08
N SER A 154 0.18 -1.90 12.66
CA SER A 154 0.93 -3.06 13.14
C SER A 154 1.48 -3.87 11.99
N GLN A 155 2.50 -4.70 12.25
CA GLN A 155 3.11 -5.54 11.23
C GLN A 155 2.48 -6.93 11.20
N ARG A 156 2.27 -7.46 9.97
CA ARG A 156 1.87 -8.85 9.77
C ARG A 156 3.04 -9.79 10.00
N GLN A 157 2.79 -10.84 10.77
CA GLN A 157 3.83 -11.86 11.05
C GLN A 157 4.19 -12.71 9.82
N ASN A 158 3.24 -12.90 8.91
CA ASN A 158 3.36 -13.81 7.76
C ASN A 158 3.59 -13.08 6.42
N GLY A 159 4.04 -11.83 6.48
CA GLY A 159 4.28 -11.01 5.28
C GLY A 159 3.04 -10.37 4.67
N PRO A 160 3.15 -9.84 3.44
CA PRO A 160 2.09 -9.09 2.78
C PRO A 160 0.92 -9.98 2.34
N LEU A 161 -0.23 -9.37 2.07
CA LEU A 161 -1.42 -10.09 1.57
C LEU A 161 -1.23 -10.63 0.15
N THR A 162 -0.43 -9.94 -0.65
CA THR A 162 -0.10 -10.27 -2.04
C THR A 162 1.20 -9.60 -2.44
N ASN A 163 1.60 -9.77 -3.70
CA ASN A 163 2.77 -9.12 -4.29
C ASN A 163 2.51 -8.76 -5.75
N ARG A 164 3.38 -7.91 -6.33
CA ARG A 164 3.26 -7.45 -7.72
C ARG A 164 3.19 -8.60 -8.73
N ALA A 165 3.94 -9.68 -8.50
CA ALA A 165 3.96 -10.84 -9.39
C ALA A 165 2.61 -11.58 -9.37
N ALA A 166 2.02 -11.79 -8.19
CA ALA A 166 0.71 -12.40 -8.03
C ALA A 166 -0.39 -11.53 -8.67
N ILE A 167 -0.37 -10.21 -8.43
CA ILE A 167 -1.28 -9.27 -9.07
C ILE A 167 -1.12 -9.32 -10.60
N ALA A 168 0.10 -9.27 -11.13
CA ALA A 168 0.37 -9.35 -12.56
C ALA A 168 -0.20 -10.64 -13.17
N LYS A 169 0.06 -11.78 -12.53
CA LYS A 169 -0.47 -13.09 -12.94
C LYS A 169 -2.00 -13.09 -12.96
N PHE A 170 -2.63 -12.61 -11.88
CA PHE A 170 -4.09 -12.51 -11.81
C PHE A 170 -4.65 -11.62 -12.93
N LEU A 171 -4.09 -10.41 -13.13
CA LEU A 171 -4.53 -9.48 -14.17
C LEU A 171 -4.34 -10.03 -15.59
N SER A 172 -3.35 -10.89 -15.81
CA SER A 172 -3.14 -11.52 -17.13
C SER A 172 -4.27 -12.49 -17.52
N MET A 173 -4.90 -13.11 -16.52
CA MET A 173 -5.98 -14.09 -16.70
C MET A 173 -7.38 -13.47 -16.79
N GLN A 174 -7.52 -12.14 -16.56
CA GLN A 174 -8.86 -11.52 -16.46
C GLN A 174 -9.48 -11.07 -17.79
N GLY A 175 -8.79 -11.10 -18.89
CA GLY A 175 -9.33 -10.61 -20.17
C GLY A 175 -9.71 -9.11 -20.13
N ARG A 176 -10.73 -8.73 -20.90
CA ARG A 176 -11.23 -7.33 -20.97
C ARG A 176 -12.25 -7.06 -19.86
N LYS A 177 -11.78 -6.61 -18.69
CA LYS A 177 -12.64 -6.18 -17.57
C LYS A 177 -12.45 -4.70 -17.26
N ARG A 178 -13.49 -4.08 -16.68
CA ARG A 178 -13.38 -2.71 -16.15
C ARG A 178 -12.26 -2.66 -15.10
N GLY A 179 -11.41 -1.64 -15.17
CA GLY A 179 -10.28 -1.47 -14.26
C GLY A 179 -8.99 -2.16 -14.70
N ILE A 180 -8.99 -3.08 -15.69
CA ILE A 180 -7.80 -3.82 -16.08
C ILE A 180 -6.66 -2.94 -16.61
N VAL A 181 -6.98 -1.90 -17.38
CA VAL A 181 -5.97 -1.00 -17.95
C VAL A 181 -5.32 -0.13 -16.87
N PRO A 182 -6.08 0.62 -16.05
CA PRO A 182 -5.45 1.38 -14.95
C PRO A 182 -4.72 0.49 -13.96
N ALA A 183 -5.24 -0.71 -13.62
CA ALA A 183 -4.57 -1.65 -12.74
C ALA A 183 -3.20 -2.09 -13.30
N LYS A 184 -3.12 -2.51 -14.56
CA LYS A 184 -1.85 -2.91 -15.21
C LYS A 184 -0.85 -1.75 -15.30
N ARG A 185 -1.32 -0.53 -15.58
CA ARG A 185 -0.45 0.66 -15.65
C ARG A 185 0.08 1.05 -14.26
N ALA A 186 -0.77 1.02 -13.24
CA ALA A 186 -0.37 1.36 -11.88
C ALA A 186 0.58 0.33 -11.24
N LEU A 187 0.46 -0.94 -11.64
CA LEU A 187 1.25 -2.05 -11.10
C LEU A 187 2.77 -1.84 -11.16
N GLN A 188 3.26 -1.17 -12.21
CA GLN A 188 4.69 -0.89 -12.35
C GLN A 188 5.25 0.10 -11.31
N HIS A 189 4.36 0.84 -10.65
CA HIS A 189 4.71 1.85 -9.66
C HIS A 189 4.41 1.42 -8.21
N ILE A 190 3.81 0.25 -8.01
CA ILE A 190 3.54 -0.29 -6.69
C ILE A 190 4.87 -0.56 -5.97
N VAL A 191 4.96 -0.10 -4.72
CA VAL A 191 6.04 -0.47 -3.80
C VAL A 191 5.59 -1.63 -2.92
N GLU A 192 6.52 -2.49 -2.53
CA GLU A 192 6.25 -3.71 -1.78
C GLU A 192 6.99 -3.70 -0.44
N LYS A 193 6.52 -4.49 0.52
CA LYS A 193 7.18 -4.73 1.81
C LYS A 193 7.33 -3.48 2.71
N ALA A 194 6.51 -2.45 2.52
CA ALA A 194 6.48 -1.37 3.48
C ALA A 194 5.98 -1.87 4.85
N ARG A 195 6.59 -1.41 5.92
CA ARG A 195 6.19 -1.70 7.30
C ARG A 195 5.28 -0.63 7.89
N SER A 196 5.15 0.48 7.18
CA SER A 196 4.21 1.55 7.50
C SER A 196 3.70 2.26 6.23
N PRO A 197 2.52 2.89 6.29
CA PRO A 197 2.02 3.73 5.20
C PRO A 197 2.96 4.90 4.89
N ARG A 198 3.68 5.42 5.89
CA ARG A 198 4.61 6.54 5.72
C ARG A 198 5.85 6.15 4.92
N GLU A 199 6.41 4.97 5.16
CA GLU A 199 7.51 4.43 4.32
C GLU A 199 7.07 4.28 2.87
N ALA A 200 5.88 3.69 2.62
CA ALA A 200 5.33 3.56 1.26
C ALA A 200 5.15 4.93 0.60
N SER A 201 4.59 5.90 1.32
CA SER A 201 4.38 7.27 0.83
C SER A 201 5.69 7.98 0.51
N LEU A 202 6.70 7.84 1.37
CA LEU A 202 8.03 8.42 1.16
C LEU A 202 8.69 7.81 -0.08
N ALA A 203 8.65 6.49 -0.21
CA ALA A 203 9.18 5.78 -1.39
C ALA A 203 8.51 6.26 -2.69
N LEU A 204 7.19 6.41 -2.68
CA LEU A 204 6.43 6.89 -3.83
C LEU A 204 6.79 8.34 -4.17
N LEU A 205 6.85 9.24 -3.18
CA LEU A 205 7.21 10.63 -3.41
C LEU A 205 8.61 10.76 -4.03
N LEU A 206 9.59 10.03 -3.49
CA LEU A 206 10.97 10.10 -3.94
C LEU A 206 11.19 9.44 -5.32
N CYS A 207 10.49 8.34 -5.62
CA CYS A 207 10.83 7.50 -6.78
C CYS A 207 9.82 7.55 -7.93
N LEU A 208 8.58 7.99 -7.73
CA LEU A 208 7.65 8.15 -8.86
C LEU A 208 8.23 9.11 -9.92
N PRO A 209 7.91 8.87 -11.20
CA PRO A 209 8.33 9.77 -12.29
C PRO A 209 7.80 11.20 -12.14
N TYR A 210 8.48 12.16 -12.74
CA TYR A 210 8.12 13.59 -12.72
C TYR A 210 6.69 13.88 -13.17
N ASN A 211 6.23 13.19 -14.23
CA ASN A 211 4.85 13.34 -14.72
C ASN A 211 3.77 12.88 -13.75
N LEU A 212 4.15 12.12 -12.73
CA LEU A 212 3.28 11.71 -11.62
C LEU A 212 3.50 12.55 -10.34
N GLY A 213 4.39 13.54 -10.40
CA GLY A 213 4.72 14.43 -9.29
C GLY A 213 5.78 13.86 -8.34
N GLY A 214 6.46 12.77 -8.68
CA GLY A 214 7.58 12.26 -7.90
C GLY A 214 8.90 12.99 -8.20
N PHE A 215 9.92 12.75 -7.35
CA PHE A 215 11.26 13.30 -7.55
C PHE A 215 12.13 12.47 -8.49
N ASN A 216 11.64 11.31 -8.95
CA ASN A 216 12.31 10.44 -9.92
C ASN A 216 13.77 10.12 -9.56
N LEU A 217 14.02 9.82 -8.28
CA LEU A 217 15.37 9.53 -7.80
C LEU A 217 15.93 8.22 -8.36
N GLY A 218 15.06 7.22 -8.59
CA GLY A 218 15.49 5.92 -9.08
C GLY A 218 14.53 4.80 -8.73
N THR A 219 15.06 3.59 -8.56
CA THR A 219 14.30 2.42 -8.10
C THR A 219 14.47 2.25 -6.60
N VAL A 220 13.39 1.88 -5.91
CA VAL A 220 13.38 1.71 -4.46
C VAL A 220 13.03 0.26 -4.10
N GLU A 221 13.72 -0.25 -3.10
CA GLU A 221 13.40 -1.48 -2.37
C GLU A 221 13.18 -1.13 -0.91
N LEU A 222 12.07 -1.58 -0.34
CA LEU A 222 11.72 -1.32 1.05
C LEU A 222 12.12 -2.51 1.93
N ASN A 223 12.62 -2.20 3.11
CA ASN A 223 12.98 -3.18 4.13
C ASN A 223 13.85 -4.33 3.60
N ARG A 224 14.79 -4.02 2.71
CA ARG A 224 15.74 -4.98 2.14
C ARG A 224 16.84 -5.28 3.14
N PRO A 225 17.03 -6.55 3.56
CA PRO A 225 18.19 -6.92 4.37
C PRO A 225 19.50 -6.68 3.63
N ILE A 226 20.47 -6.09 4.31
CA ILE A 226 21.85 -5.85 3.84
C ILE A 226 22.79 -6.54 4.82
N GLU A 227 23.63 -7.45 4.32
CA GLU A 227 24.69 -8.05 5.11
C GLU A 227 25.91 -7.13 5.13
N LEU A 228 26.41 -6.83 6.30
CA LEU A 228 27.56 -5.98 6.57
C LEU A 228 28.55 -6.72 7.44
N GLU A 229 29.78 -6.26 7.44
CA GLU A 229 30.80 -6.65 8.41
C GLU A 229 31.04 -5.48 9.35
N ASN A 230 30.85 -5.70 10.66
CA ASN A 230 31.11 -4.66 11.64
C ASN A 230 32.62 -4.44 11.86
N ARG A 231 32.99 -3.43 12.64
CA ARG A 231 34.39 -3.10 12.96
C ARG A 231 35.20 -4.23 13.64
N TYR A 232 34.52 -5.27 14.08
CA TYR A 232 35.12 -6.46 14.73
C TYR A 232 35.25 -7.66 13.78
N GLY A 233 34.86 -7.50 12.50
CA GLY A 233 34.85 -8.57 11.51
C GLY A 233 33.65 -9.52 11.60
N GLU A 234 32.61 -9.15 12.39
CA GLU A 234 31.42 -9.96 12.54
C GLU A 234 30.36 -9.61 11.48
N LYS A 235 29.73 -10.64 10.90
CA LYS A 235 28.62 -10.44 9.95
C LYS A 235 27.37 -10.00 10.70
N ILE A 236 26.85 -8.85 10.32
CA ILE A 236 25.60 -8.29 10.86
C ILE A 236 24.61 -8.03 9.73
N THR A 237 23.32 -8.15 9.99
CA THR A 237 22.27 -7.79 9.04
C THR A 237 21.61 -6.48 9.48
N ARG A 238 21.55 -5.52 8.56
CA ARG A 238 20.80 -4.27 8.73
C ARG A 238 19.67 -4.21 7.73
N ILE A 239 18.56 -3.59 8.12
CA ILE A 239 17.36 -3.48 7.29
C ILE A 239 16.95 -2.00 7.29
N PRO A 240 17.49 -1.20 6.33
CA PRO A 240 17.02 0.17 6.13
C PRO A 240 15.56 0.17 5.64
N ASP A 241 14.79 1.18 6.01
CA ASP A 241 13.39 1.27 5.55
C ASP A 241 13.33 1.44 4.03
N LEU A 242 14.20 2.26 3.45
CA LEU A 242 14.31 2.45 2.00
C LEU A 242 15.76 2.27 1.54
N THR A 243 15.93 1.47 0.50
CA THR A 243 17.17 1.41 -0.30
C THR A 243 16.86 1.93 -1.70
N ILE A 244 17.40 3.09 -2.05
CA ILE A 244 17.17 3.72 -3.36
C ILE A 244 18.42 3.59 -4.23
N GLN A 245 18.25 3.01 -5.43
CA GLN A 245 19.28 2.95 -6.45
C GLN A 245 19.07 4.07 -7.45
N LEU A 246 19.92 5.09 -7.37
CA LEU A 246 19.93 6.24 -8.27
C LEU A 246 20.72 5.91 -9.54
N LYS A 247 20.31 6.57 -10.64
CA LYS A 247 21.02 6.49 -11.92
C LYS A 247 20.86 7.79 -12.69
N ASP A 248 21.95 8.37 -13.13
CA ASP A 248 21.95 9.57 -13.97
C ASP A 248 21.94 9.25 -15.49
N LYS A 249 21.95 10.29 -16.32
CA LYS A 249 22.03 10.16 -17.79
C LYS A 249 23.35 9.53 -18.25
N ARG A 250 24.43 9.69 -17.48
CA ARG A 250 25.78 9.18 -17.81
C ARG A 250 25.96 7.74 -17.32
N GLN A 251 24.88 7.08 -16.91
CA GLN A 251 24.86 5.72 -16.35
C GLN A 251 25.62 5.59 -15.01
N LYS A 252 26.04 6.70 -14.38
CA LYS A 252 26.55 6.66 -13.01
C LYS A 252 25.47 6.12 -12.11
N ARG A 253 25.83 5.19 -11.22
CA ARG A 253 24.93 4.58 -10.24
C ARG A 253 25.40 4.93 -8.86
N ALA A 254 24.47 5.13 -7.97
CA ALA A 254 24.72 5.29 -6.54
C ALA A 254 23.57 4.66 -5.74
N THR A 255 23.88 4.20 -4.57
CA THR A 255 22.88 3.71 -3.62
C THR A 255 22.79 4.68 -2.47
N VAL A 256 21.58 4.94 -1.98
CA VAL A 256 21.32 5.69 -0.76
C VAL A 256 20.38 4.92 0.12
N LEU A 257 20.61 4.98 1.42
CA LEU A 257 19.78 4.35 2.45
C LEU A 257 19.02 5.44 3.20
N LEU A 258 17.75 5.17 3.51
CA LEU A 258 16.94 6.05 4.33
C LEU A 258 16.22 5.23 5.40
N ASP A 259 16.20 5.78 6.63
CA ASP A 259 15.34 5.30 7.72
C ASP A 259 14.31 6.36 8.04
N TYR A 260 13.06 5.95 8.25
CA TYR A 260 11.95 6.82 8.65
C TYR A 260 11.75 6.76 10.17
N ASP A 261 11.98 7.86 10.85
CA ASP A 261 11.69 7.98 12.29
C ASP A 261 10.36 8.71 12.53
N PRO A 262 9.30 8.02 12.99
CA PRO A 262 8.03 8.66 13.29
C PRO A 262 8.06 9.55 14.52
N ALA A 263 9.04 9.36 15.42
CA ALA A 263 9.07 10.00 16.72
C ALA A 263 9.95 11.25 16.73
N THR A 264 9.31 12.39 16.97
CA THR A 264 9.94 13.60 17.51
C THR A 264 9.94 13.61 19.05
N THR A 265 9.61 12.49 19.69
CA THR A 265 9.53 12.41 21.15
C THR A 265 10.91 12.11 21.74
N HIS A 266 11.31 12.96 22.69
CA HIS A 266 12.44 12.86 23.60
C HIS A 266 12.76 11.41 24.01
N SER A 267 13.47 10.71 23.15
CA SER A 267 14.01 9.40 23.45
C SER A 267 15.32 9.61 24.20
N GLY A 268 15.42 9.00 25.38
CA GLY A 268 16.57 9.19 26.25
C GLY A 268 17.90 8.84 25.57
N ASP A 269 19.00 9.34 26.14
CA ASP A 269 20.39 9.28 25.64
C ASP A 269 20.82 7.90 25.10
N GLN A 270 20.28 6.81 25.66
CA GLN A 270 20.59 5.45 25.21
C GLN A 270 20.03 5.08 23.82
N LYS A 271 18.90 5.67 23.43
CA LYS A 271 18.35 5.44 22.08
C LYS A 271 19.15 6.23 21.05
N ILE A 272 19.52 7.46 21.39
CA ILE A 272 20.36 8.31 20.53
C ILE A 272 21.71 7.63 20.26
N MET A 273 22.36 7.06 21.29
CA MET A 273 23.62 6.33 21.12
C MET A 273 23.49 5.10 20.22
N ARG A 274 22.44 4.29 20.40
CA ARG A 274 22.19 3.12 19.55
C ARG A 274 21.89 3.50 18.09
N ASP A 275 21.16 4.58 17.89
CA ASP A 275 20.83 5.08 16.55
C ASP A 275 22.08 5.64 15.85
N LEU A 276 22.97 6.34 16.58
CA LEU A 276 24.27 6.79 16.07
C LEU A 276 25.22 5.62 15.74
N ASP A 277 25.28 4.58 16.58
CA ASP A 277 26.07 3.39 16.30
C ASP A 277 25.54 2.67 15.05
N ARG A 278 24.21 2.54 14.91
CA ARG A 278 23.54 1.94 13.76
C ARG A 278 23.81 2.74 12.47
N GLU A 279 23.75 4.07 12.55
CA GLU A 279 24.05 4.97 11.44
C GLU A 279 25.53 4.86 11.01
N ASN A 280 26.46 4.86 11.97
CA ASN A 280 27.89 4.70 11.72
C ASN A 280 28.23 3.32 11.08
N GLU A 281 27.55 2.25 11.52
CA GLU A 281 27.74 0.91 10.94
C GLU A 281 27.27 0.87 9.47
N LEU A 282 26.14 1.49 9.14
CA LEU A 282 25.64 1.55 7.77
C LEU A 282 26.56 2.34 6.85
N VAL A 283 27.02 3.52 7.29
CA VAL A 283 27.96 4.36 6.54
C VAL A 283 29.30 3.66 6.32
N THR A 284 29.81 2.97 7.33
CA THR A 284 31.11 2.31 7.28
C THR A 284 31.07 1.01 6.48
N GLY A 285 30.00 0.22 6.65
CA GLY A 285 29.89 -1.10 6.02
C GLY A 285 29.46 -1.07 4.56
N VAL A 286 28.56 -0.18 4.17
CA VAL A 286 28.00 -0.12 2.80
C VAL A 286 28.67 0.96 1.93
N GLN A 287 29.43 1.87 2.55
CA GLN A 287 30.07 3.00 1.86
C GLN A 287 29.11 3.82 0.99
N CYS A 288 27.85 3.96 1.41
CA CYS A 288 26.84 4.76 0.72
C CYS A 288 26.18 5.75 1.70
N PRO A 289 25.72 6.91 1.20
CA PRO A 289 25.03 7.89 2.03
C PRO A 289 23.81 7.29 2.72
N HIS A 290 23.66 7.63 4.00
CA HIS A 290 22.51 7.26 4.82
C HIS A 290 21.81 8.53 5.34
N PHE A 291 20.49 8.55 5.33
CA PHE A 291 19.67 9.68 5.78
C PHE A 291 18.58 9.21 6.74
N SER A 292 18.46 9.88 7.88
CA SER A 292 17.33 9.75 8.77
C SER A 292 16.26 10.78 8.41
N VAL A 293 15.02 10.32 8.20
CA VAL A 293 13.89 11.15 7.78
C VAL A 293 12.84 11.19 8.87
N SER A 294 12.71 12.32 9.55
CA SER A 294 11.72 12.46 10.61
C SER A 294 10.32 12.77 10.08
N GLY A 295 9.30 12.41 10.87
CA GLY A 295 7.92 12.79 10.58
C GLY A 295 7.74 14.31 10.46
N GLU A 296 8.54 15.11 11.17
CA GLU A 296 8.51 16.57 11.10
C GLU A 296 9.01 17.10 9.75
N MET A 297 10.09 16.50 9.21
CA MET A 297 10.58 16.86 7.88
C MET A 297 9.52 16.65 6.79
N LEU A 298 8.70 15.63 6.93
CA LEU A 298 7.65 15.30 5.94
C LEU A 298 6.44 16.26 5.97
N LYS A 299 6.31 17.09 7.02
CA LYS A 299 5.26 18.13 7.10
C LYS A 299 5.53 19.34 6.20
N SER A 300 6.77 19.57 5.78
CA SER A 300 7.17 20.67 4.90
C SER A 300 7.66 20.14 3.54
N PHE A 301 7.07 20.65 2.48
CA PHE A 301 7.52 20.35 1.13
C PHE A 301 8.95 20.82 0.88
N GLU A 302 9.30 21.99 1.40
CA GLU A 302 10.62 22.59 1.28
C GLU A 302 11.69 21.73 1.98
N SER A 303 11.35 21.12 3.13
CA SER A 303 12.24 20.17 3.81
C SER A 303 12.49 18.92 2.97
N VAL A 304 11.45 18.40 2.32
CA VAL A 304 11.59 17.26 1.39
C VAL A 304 12.44 17.63 0.17
N GLN A 305 12.26 18.82 -0.40
CA GLN A 305 13.13 19.32 -1.49
C GLN A 305 14.59 19.43 -1.04
N GLY A 306 14.81 19.91 0.20
CA GLY A 306 16.14 19.94 0.83
C GLY A 306 16.79 18.57 0.94
N LEU A 307 16.03 17.56 1.43
CA LEU A 307 16.48 16.17 1.49
C LEU A 307 16.87 15.64 0.10
N VAL A 308 16.04 15.85 -0.90
CA VAL A 308 16.32 15.41 -2.29
C VAL A 308 17.59 16.06 -2.83
N ARG A 309 17.83 17.34 -2.53
CA ARG A 309 19.06 18.04 -2.91
C ARG A 309 20.27 17.41 -2.23
N GLN A 310 20.24 17.19 -0.93
CA GLN A 310 21.31 16.53 -0.18
C GLN A 310 21.62 15.12 -0.69
N ILE A 311 20.59 14.32 -1.01
CA ILE A 311 20.77 13.01 -1.63
C ILE A 311 21.52 13.11 -2.96
N ARG A 312 21.18 14.07 -3.82
CA ARG A 312 21.86 14.26 -5.09
C ARG A 312 23.28 14.75 -4.93
N GLU A 313 23.53 15.67 -4.04
CA GLU A 313 24.85 16.21 -3.72
C GLU A 313 25.77 15.12 -3.16
N SER A 314 25.33 14.36 -2.17
CA SER A 314 26.13 13.30 -1.54
C SER A 314 26.45 12.15 -2.50
N THR A 315 25.55 11.84 -3.44
CA THR A 315 25.76 10.79 -4.44
C THR A 315 26.45 11.28 -5.71
N GLY A 316 26.51 12.58 -5.93
CA GLY A 316 26.95 13.19 -7.18
C GLY A 316 26.07 12.82 -8.39
N ILE A 317 24.81 12.42 -8.15
CA ILE A 317 23.83 12.11 -9.18
C ILE A 317 23.03 13.36 -9.51
N THR A 318 23.15 13.84 -10.73
CA THR A 318 22.41 15.03 -11.19
C THR A 318 20.94 14.71 -11.49
N ALA A 319 20.07 15.69 -11.27
CA ALA A 319 18.68 15.59 -11.71
C ALA A 319 18.61 15.35 -13.23
N ARG A 320 17.63 14.57 -13.68
CA ARG A 320 17.31 14.53 -15.10
C ARG A 320 16.69 15.86 -15.49
N ASP A 321 17.15 16.44 -16.60
CA ASP A 321 16.51 17.64 -17.13
C ASP A 321 15.06 17.32 -17.49
N THR A 322 14.19 18.23 -17.16
CA THR A 322 12.78 18.19 -17.51
C THR A 322 12.36 19.53 -18.10
N THR A 323 11.60 19.48 -19.16
CA THR A 323 10.96 20.66 -19.78
C THR A 323 9.62 20.99 -19.17
N MET A 324 9.20 20.26 -18.11
CA MET A 324 7.91 20.45 -17.46
C MET A 324 7.93 21.75 -16.65
N SER A 325 7.20 22.76 -17.11
CA SER A 325 7.08 24.05 -16.43
C SER A 325 6.29 23.96 -15.11
N ASP A 326 5.46 22.93 -14.95
CA ASP A 326 4.59 22.71 -13.78
C ASP A 326 5.13 21.62 -12.83
N LEU A 327 6.42 21.27 -12.94
CA LEU A 327 6.99 20.15 -12.17
C LEU A 327 6.85 20.35 -10.66
N GLU A 328 7.21 21.53 -10.16
CA GLU A 328 7.12 21.81 -8.72
C GLU A 328 5.68 21.76 -8.21
N GLU A 329 4.73 22.28 -8.99
CA GLU A 329 3.30 22.21 -8.64
C GLU A 329 2.82 20.77 -8.53
N ARG A 330 3.21 19.89 -9.48
CA ARG A 330 2.90 18.46 -9.44
C ARG A 330 3.52 17.77 -8.24
N GLN A 331 4.78 18.07 -7.92
CA GLN A 331 5.48 17.52 -6.77
C GLN A 331 4.81 17.96 -5.46
N ARG A 332 4.44 19.24 -5.34
CA ARG A 332 3.73 19.77 -4.19
C ARG A 332 2.33 19.16 -4.04
N ALA A 333 1.63 18.95 -5.15
CA ALA A 333 0.32 18.29 -5.15
C ALA A 333 0.41 16.82 -4.69
N LEU A 334 1.40 16.07 -5.19
CA LEU A 334 1.63 14.69 -4.74
C LEU A 334 2.02 14.64 -3.26
N TRP A 335 2.98 15.49 -2.83
CA TRP A 335 3.38 15.60 -1.42
C TRP A 335 2.18 15.91 -0.52
N ALA A 336 1.35 16.91 -0.89
CA ALA A 336 0.18 17.26 -0.11
C ALA A 336 -0.81 16.10 0.01
N ARG A 337 -0.98 15.33 -1.06
CA ARG A 337 -1.83 14.13 -1.04
C ARG A 337 -1.31 13.04 -0.12
N LEU A 338 0.02 12.86 -0.05
CA LEU A 338 0.65 11.77 0.70
C LEU A 338 0.86 12.11 2.18
N PHE A 339 1.07 13.39 2.52
CA PHE A 339 1.52 13.78 3.86
C PHE A 339 0.68 14.85 4.54
N LYS A 340 -0.10 15.64 3.80
CA LYS A 340 -0.96 16.66 4.40
C LYS A 340 -2.26 16.02 4.87
N THR A 341 -2.34 15.73 6.16
CA THR A 341 -3.63 15.41 6.81
C THR A 341 -4.57 16.60 6.69
N ARG A 342 -5.79 16.38 6.22
CA ARG A 342 -6.87 17.37 6.28
C ARG A 342 -7.49 17.38 7.66
#